data_06be87371669f266fbc6cbada097e25a
#
_entry.id   06be87371669f266fbc6cbada097e25a
#
_cell.length_a   1.000
_cell.length_b   1.000
_cell.length_c   1.000
_cell.angle_alpha   90.00
_cell.angle_beta   90.00
_cell.angle_gamma   90.00
#
_symmetry.space_group_name_H-M   'P 1'
#
loop_
_entity.id
_entity.type
_entity.pdbx_description
1 polymer ?
#
loop_
_entity_poly.entity_id
_entity_poly.type
_entity_poly.pdbx_seq_one_letter_code
_entity_poly.pdbx_strand_id
1 'polypeptide(L)'
;MSTALKTAIEAAWDDRASISPATKGEVRDAIEAALELLDSGQARVAQPGEGGWVVNQWLKQAVLLSFRLYPNYVQGNVGDAPVFDKVAIKFAGWDEARFAAAGMRAVPGAVVRRSAFIAPGVVLMPSFTNVGAYVGENTMIDTWSTVGSCAQIGKNCHISGGVGIGGVLEPLQANPCILYTSPSPR
;
A
#
# COMPACT_ATOMS: atom_id res chain seq x y z
N MET A 1 -2.98 17.51 -5.64
CA MET A 1 -1.71 16.76 -5.76
C MET A 1 -0.69 17.62 -6.49
N SER A 2 0.56 17.65 -6.04
CA SER A 2 1.58 18.51 -6.65
C SER A 2 1.99 17.94 -8.03
N THR A 3 1.76 18.72 -9.08
CA THR A 3 2.21 18.40 -10.46
C THR A 3 3.72 18.19 -10.49
N ALA A 4 4.48 18.94 -9.69
CA ALA A 4 5.92 18.82 -9.59
C ALA A 4 6.38 17.44 -9.11
N LEU A 5 5.71 16.87 -8.09
CA LEU A 5 6.06 15.53 -7.59
C LEU A 5 5.80 14.46 -8.66
N LYS A 6 4.65 14.53 -9.34
CA LYS A 6 4.35 13.62 -10.45
C LYS A 6 5.43 13.68 -11.53
N THR A 7 5.79 14.89 -11.99
CA THR A 7 6.83 15.09 -13.02
C THR A 7 8.17 14.52 -12.57
N ALA A 8 8.56 14.71 -11.30
CA ALA A 8 9.80 14.17 -10.76
C ALA A 8 9.81 12.62 -10.76
N ILE A 9 8.70 11.98 -10.41
CA ILE A 9 8.58 10.51 -10.45
C ILE A 9 8.62 10.00 -11.89
N GLU A 10 7.92 10.64 -12.83
CA GLU A 10 7.92 10.24 -14.24
C GLU A 10 9.33 10.37 -14.86
N ALA A 11 10.05 11.45 -14.57
CA ALA A 11 11.44 11.62 -15.00
C ALA A 11 12.37 10.54 -14.38
N ALA A 12 12.22 10.27 -13.08
CA ALA A 12 12.96 9.20 -12.41
C ALA A 12 12.64 7.80 -12.99
N TRP A 13 11.40 7.59 -13.43
CA TRP A 13 11.00 6.36 -14.09
C TRP A 13 11.68 6.15 -15.44
N ASP A 14 11.84 7.21 -16.23
CA ASP A 14 12.52 7.14 -17.52
C ASP A 14 14.01 6.78 -17.35
N ASP A 15 14.65 7.28 -16.27
CA ASP A 15 16.05 6.97 -15.91
C ASP A 15 16.16 5.89 -14.82
N ARG A 16 15.18 5.02 -14.68
CA ARG A 16 15.12 4.02 -13.60
C ARG A 16 16.30 3.07 -13.53
N ALA A 17 17.07 2.95 -14.61
CA ALA A 17 18.28 2.11 -14.64
C ALA A 17 19.39 2.67 -13.74
N SER A 18 19.45 3.99 -13.56
CA SER A 18 20.45 4.67 -12.70
C SER A 18 20.10 4.58 -11.21
N ILE A 19 18.84 4.23 -10.85
CA ILE A 19 18.37 4.21 -9.47
C ILE A 19 18.85 2.95 -8.76
N SER A 20 19.47 3.17 -7.61
CA SER A 20 20.06 2.14 -6.76
C SER A 20 19.97 2.52 -5.28
N PRO A 21 20.37 1.66 -4.35
CA PRO A 21 20.45 2.01 -2.93
C PRO A 21 21.36 3.20 -2.62
N ALA A 22 22.31 3.53 -3.50
CA ALA A 22 23.19 4.69 -3.37
C ALA A 22 22.54 6.02 -3.80
N THR A 23 21.38 5.99 -4.48
CA THR A 23 20.66 7.19 -4.93
C THR A 23 20.25 8.05 -3.73
N LYS A 24 20.54 9.37 -3.81
CA LYS A 24 20.25 10.38 -2.78
C LYS A 24 19.62 11.63 -3.42
N GLY A 25 19.24 12.60 -2.56
CA GLY A 25 18.70 13.90 -2.98
C GLY A 25 17.34 13.81 -3.61
N GLU A 26 17.01 14.73 -4.51
CA GLU A 26 15.66 15.00 -5.03
C GLU A 26 14.92 13.76 -5.54
N VAL A 27 15.61 12.86 -6.22
CA VAL A 27 14.98 11.63 -6.74
C VAL A 27 14.52 10.72 -5.61
N ARG A 28 15.38 10.49 -4.60
CA ARG A 28 15.00 9.71 -3.42
C ARG A 28 13.87 10.37 -2.66
N ASP A 29 13.98 11.68 -2.44
CA ASP A 29 13.01 12.46 -1.67
C ASP A 29 11.63 12.45 -2.35
N ALA A 30 11.60 12.53 -3.69
CA ALA A 30 10.36 12.42 -4.46
C ALA A 30 9.70 11.04 -4.32
N ILE A 31 10.49 9.95 -4.40
CA ILE A 31 9.97 8.59 -4.24
C ILE A 31 9.42 8.41 -2.82
N GLU A 32 10.16 8.84 -1.78
CA GLU A 32 9.72 8.77 -0.39
C GLU A 32 8.43 9.58 -0.16
N ALA A 33 8.34 10.79 -0.71
CA ALA A 33 7.14 11.62 -0.61
C ALA A 33 5.93 10.96 -1.27
N ALA A 34 6.10 10.32 -2.42
CA ALA A 34 5.02 9.60 -3.09
C ALA A 34 4.55 8.38 -2.27
N LEU A 35 5.48 7.63 -1.66
CA LEU A 35 5.13 6.52 -0.77
C LEU A 35 4.40 7.00 0.48
N GLU A 36 4.78 8.15 1.05
CA GLU A 36 4.13 8.73 2.21
C GLU A 36 2.69 9.19 1.89
N LEU A 37 2.47 9.78 0.71
CA LEU A 37 1.13 10.12 0.24
C LEU A 37 0.22 8.88 0.12
N LEU A 38 0.76 7.76 -0.35
CA LEU A 38 0.05 6.48 -0.40
C LEU A 38 -0.21 5.94 1.01
N ASP A 39 0.82 5.92 1.87
CA ASP A 39 0.76 5.36 3.21
C ASP A 39 -0.22 6.10 4.12
N SER A 40 -0.31 7.43 3.97
CA SER A 40 -1.24 8.30 4.69
C SER A 40 -2.64 8.37 4.06
N GLY A 41 -2.86 7.78 2.87
CA GLY A 41 -4.14 7.84 2.16
C GLY A 41 -4.43 9.18 1.48
N GLN A 42 -3.48 10.13 1.48
CA GLN A 42 -3.62 11.43 0.81
C GLN A 42 -3.60 11.28 -0.72
N ALA A 43 -3.00 10.21 -1.23
CA ALA A 43 -3.08 9.82 -2.62
C ALA A 43 -3.48 8.36 -2.76
N ARG A 44 -4.09 8.03 -3.89
CA ARG A 44 -4.52 6.66 -4.21
C ARG A 44 -4.03 6.29 -5.60
N VAL A 45 -3.63 5.02 -5.77
CA VAL A 45 -3.27 4.48 -7.09
C VAL A 45 -4.45 4.53 -8.06
N ALA A 46 -5.66 4.31 -7.57
CA ALA A 46 -6.86 4.61 -8.32
C ALA A 46 -7.89 5.29 -7.42
N GLN A 47 -8.61 6.25 -7.97
CA GLN A 47 -9.59 7.05 -7.24
C GLN A 47 -10.79 7.40 -8.12
N PRO A 48 -11.97 7.65 -7.54
CA PRO A 48 -13.11 8.17 -8.28
C PRO A 48 -12.80 9.51 -8.95
N GLY A 49 -13.26 9.69 -10.18
CA GLY A 49 -13.19 10.94 -10.95
C GLY A 49 -14.51 11.21 -11.66
N GLU A 50 -14.64 12.32 -12.36
CA GLU A 50 -15.91 12.77 -13.00
C GLU A 50 -16.44 11.78 -14.06
N GLY A 51 -15.57 11.04 -14.75
CA GLY A 51 -15.93 10.08 -15.79
C GLY A 51 -15.76 8.61 -15.38
N GLY A 52 -15.58 8.33 -14.09
CA GLY A 52 -15.26 6.99 -13.58
C GLY A 52 -13.96 6.95 -12.79
N TRP A 53 -13.30 5.80 -12.78
CA TRP A 53 -12.04 5.67 -12.03
C TRP A 53 -10.85 6.22 -12.80
N VAL A 54 -10.06 7.02 -12.11
CA VAL A 54 -8.78 7.54 -12.62
C VAL A 54 -7.64 6.76 -11.98
N VAL A 55 -6.77 6.18 -12.81
CA VAL A 55 -5.57 5.47 -12.37
C VAL A 55 -4.36 6.41 -12.40
N ASN A 56 -3.73 6.58 -11.26
CA ASN A 56 -2.52 7.37 -11.08
C ASN A 56 -1.28 6.49 -11.33
N GLN A 57 -0.93 6.23 -12.58
CA GLN A 57 0.19 5.34 -12.93
C GLN A 57 1.52 5.77 -12.31
N TRP A 58 1.75 7.08 -12.18
CA TRP A 58 2.96 7.62 -11.57
C TRP A 58 3.17 7.14 -10.10
N LEU A 59 2.09 6.86 -9.36
CA LEU A 59 2.18 6.26 -8.02
C LEU A 59 2.62 4.80 -8.08
N LYS A 60 2.20 4.03 -9.08
CA LYS A 60 2.73 2.69 -9.32
C LYS A 60 4.22 2.74 -9.68
N GLN A 61 4.61 3.70 -10.50
CA GLN A 61 6.02 3.95 -10.82
C GLN A 61 6.83 4.24 -9.54
N ALA A 62 6.32 5.10 -8.64
CA ALA A 62 6.98 5.39 -7.37
C ALA A 62 7.18 4.12 -6.52
N VAL A 63 6.17 3.25 -6.42
CA VAL A 63 6.29 1.97 -5.71
C VAL A 63 7.36 1.09 -6.35
N LEU A 64 7.39 0.95 -7.68
CA LEU A 64 8.40 0.15 -8.39
C LEU A 64 9.81 0.72 -8.25
N LEU A 65 9.96 2.05 -8.30
CA LEU A 65 11.22 2.74 -8.07
C LEU A 65 11.75 2.48 -6.65
N SER A 66 10.87 2.43 -5.67
CA SER A 66 11.27 2.15 -4.29
C SER A 66 11.96 0.79 -4.12
N PHE A 67 11.58 -0.22 -4.90
CA PHE A 67 12.24 -1.54 -4.86
C PHE A 67 13.71 -1.50 -5.32
N ARG A 68 14.10 -0.45 -6.05
CA ARG A 68 15.49 -0.21 -6.44
C ARG A 68 16.26 0.58 -5.39
N LEU A 69 15.56 1.45 -4.62
CA LEU A 69 16.16 2.27 -3.57
C LEU A 69 16.56 1.47 -2.32
N TYR A 70 15.89 0.37 -2.04
CA TYR A 70 16.11 -0.37 -0.80
C TYR A 70 16.77 -1.73 -1.07
N PRO A 71 17.87 -2.03 -0.36
CA PRO A 71 18.36 -3.39 -0.27
C PRO A 71 17.42 -4.21 0.62
N ASN A 72 17.50 -5.54 0.52
CA ASN A 72 16.88 -6.40 1.52
C ASN A 72 17.61 -6.26 2.87
N TYR A 73 16.87 -6.31 3.97
CA TYR A 73 17.40 -6.26 5.32
C TYR A 73 16.54 -7.09 6.28
N VAL A 74 17.09 -7.45 7.42
CA VAL A 74 16.32 -8.15 8.47
C VAL A 74 15.41 -7.13 9.15
N GLN A 75 14.10 -7.37 9.09
CA GLN A 75 13.07 -6.44 9.56
C GLN A 75 12.48 -6.81 10.94
N GLY A 76 13.00 -7.84 11.59
CA GLY A 76 12.45 -8.42 12.80
C GLY A 76 12.10 -9.88 12.58
N ASN A 77 11.19 -10.40 13.40
CA ASN A 77 10.80 -11.82 13.37
C ASN A 77 9.29 -11.99 13.14
N VAL A 78 8.93 -13.11 12.51
CA VAL A 78 7.58 -13.67 12.54
C VAL A 78 7.66 -14.96 13.34
N GLY A 79 7.09 -14.98 14.54
CA GLY A 79 7.41 -16.00 15.51
C GLY A 79 8.91 -15.97 15.84
N ASP A 80 9.57 -17.12 15.75
CA ASP A 80 11.01 -17.25 16.03
C ASP A 80 11.89 -17.07 14.77
N ALA A 81 11.29 -16.88 13.58
CA ALA A 81 12.02 -16.78 12.33
C ALA A 81 12.23 -15.31 11.91
N PRO A 82 13.48 -14.92 11.58
CA PRO A 82 13.74 -13.60 11.02
C PRO A 82 13.12 -13.46 9.62
N VAL A 83 12.63 -12.25 9.30
CA VAL A 83 12.14 -11.90 7.97
C VAL A 83 13.13 -10.99 7.25
N PHE A 84 13.32 -11.22 5.95
CA PHE A 84 14.32 -10.54 5.14
C PHE A 84 13.69 -10.02 3.85
N ASP A 85 13.40 -8.72 3.81
CA ASP A 85 12.77 -8.06 2.67
C ASP A 85 13.23 -6.59 2.58
N LYS A 86 12.93 -5.95 1.47
CA LYS A 86 13.23 -4.53 1.24
C LYS A 86 12.07 -3.58 1.59
N VAL A 87 10.84 -4.06 1.64
CA VAL A 87 9.67 -3.26 1.96
C VAL A 87 9.34 -3.37 3.44
N ALA A 88 9.42 -2.26 4.15
CA ALA A 88 9.10 -2.22 5.56
C ALA A 88 7.66 -2.65 5.85
N ILE A 89 7.45 -3.28 6.99
CA ILE A 89 6.12 -3.52 7.56
C ILE A 89 5.57 -2.19 8.12
N LYS A 90 4.33 -1.84 7.77
CA LYS A 90 3.70 -0.57 8.14
C LYS A 90 3.71 -0.30 9.64
N PHE A 91 3.46 -1.33 10.43
CA PHE A 91 3.32 -1.21 11.89
C PHE A 91 4.65 -1.36 12.65
N ALA A 92 5.77 -1.46 11.94
CA ALA A 92 7.08 -1.54 12.60
C ALA A 92 7.33 -0.29 13.49
N GLY A 93 7.56 -0.52 14.78
CA GLY A 93 7.79 0.55 15.73
C GLY A 93 6.55 1.37 16.14
N TRP A 94 5.34 0.95 15.78
CA TRP A 94 4.13 1.58 16.27
C TRP A 94 3.90 1.23 17.74
N ASP A 95 3.55 2.25 18.52
CA ASP A 95 3.11 2.12 19.89
C ASP A 95 1.56 2.18 20.00
N GLU A 96 1.06 2.01 21.22
CA GLU A 96 -0.38 2.06 21.52
C GLU A 96 -1.01 3.39 21.11
N ALA A 97 -0.32 4.51 21.34
CA ALA A 97 -0.83 5.83 21.00
C ALA A 97 -1.01 6.01 19.49
N ARG A 98 -0.08 5.47 18.70
CA ARG A 98 -0.17 5.52 17.25
C ARG A 98 -1.29 4.64 16.69
N PHE A 99 -1.49 3.44 17.25
CA PHE A 99 -2.64 2.59 16.89
C PHE A 99 -3.97 3.24 17.27
N ALA A 100 -4.05 3.83 18.47
CA ALA A 100 -5.24 4.56 18.91
C ALA A 100 -5.57 5.74 18.01
N ALA A 101 -4.56 6.52 17.63
CA ALA A 101 -4.73 7.65 16.69
C ALA A 101 -5.16 7.20 15.28
N ALA A 102 -4.64 6.06 14.81
CA ALA A 102 -5.05 5.47 13.53
C ALA A 102 -6.48 4.91 13.55
N GLY A 103 -7.01 4.60 14.75
CA GLY A 103 -8.40 4.18 14.94
C GLY A 103 -8.73 2.83 14.29
N MET A 104 -7.75 1.94 14.11
CA MET A 104 -7.92 0.65 13.47
C MET A 104 -7.47 -0.48 14.41
N ARG A 105 -7.82 -1.72 14.08
CA ARG A 105 -7.44 -2.90 14.84
C ARG A 105 -6.67 -3.89 13.95
N ALA A 106 -5.49 -4.30 14.38
CA ALA A 106 -4.70 -5.36 13.76
C ALA A 106 -4.57 -6.54 14.72
N VAL A 107 -5.07 -7.69 14.31
CA VAL A 107 -4.96 -8.94 15.07
C VAL A 107 -3.55 -9.54 14.88
N PRO A 108 -2.98 -10.25 15.87
CA PRO A 108 -1.70 -10.93 15.65
C PRO A 108 -1.68 -11.76 14.36
N GLY A 109 -0.65 -11.58 13.54
CA GLY A 109 -0.54 -12.22 12.22
C GLY A 109 -1.07 -11.37 11.06
N ALA A 110 -1.66 -10.20 11.30
CA ALA A 110 -1.96 -9.26 10.24
C ALA A 110 -0.69 -8.58 9.73
N VAL A 111 -0.44 -8.67 8.43
CA VAL A 111 0.73 -8.06 7.77
C VAL A 111 0.27 -6.96 6.83
N VAL A 112 0.77 -5.75 7.02
CA VAL A 112 0.55 -4.61 6.12
C VAL A 112 1.91 -4.07 5.68
N ARG A 113 2.14 -4.01 4.38
CA ARG A 113 3.38 -3.44 3.84
C ARG A 113 3.28 -1.92 3.77
N ARG A 114 4.39 -1.21 3.98
CA ARG A 114 4.47 0.25 3.84
C ARG A 114 3.90 0.69 2.49
N SER A 115 3.31 1.86 2.43
CA SER A 115 2.52 2.45 1.34
C SER A 115 1.10 1.89 1.15
N ALA A 116 0.69 0.89 1.92
CA ALA A 116 -0.71 0.55 2.01
C ALA A 116 -1.43 1.43 3.03
N PHE A 117 -2.57 2.00 2.66
CA PHE A 117 -3.40 2.80 3.57
C PHE A 117 -4.48 1.95 4.22
N ILE A 118 -4.62 2.10 5.53
CA ILE A 118 -5.66 1.46 6.34
C ILE A 118 -6.43 2.57 7.05
N ALA A 119 -7.70 2.72 6.71
CA ALA A 119 -8.56 3.77 7.25
C ALA A 119 -9.03 3.47 8.69
N PRO A 120 -9.52 4.48 9.43
CA PRO A 120 -10.15 4.29 10.74
C PRO A 120 -11.31 3.28 10.70
N GLY A 121 -11.51 2.57 11.80
CA GLY A 121 -12.56 1.56 11.93
C GLY A 121 -12.26 0.23 11.22
N VAL A 122 -11.15 0.13 10.48
CA VAL A 122 -10.77 -1.13 9.81
C VAL A 122 -10.36 -2.18 10.84
N VAL A 123 -10.78 -3.41 10.60
CA VAL A 123 -10.34 -4.59 11.33
C VAL A 123 -9.55 -5.49 10.39
N LEU A 124 -8.30 -5.73 10.73
CA LEU A 124 -7.44 -6.69 10.05
C LEU A 124 -7.32 -7.96 10.91
N MET A 125 -7.93 -9.03 10.47
CA MET A 125 -7.65 -10.38 10.97
C MET A 125 -6.27 -10.82 10.45
N PRO A 126 -5.72 -11.99 10.82
CA PRO A 126 -4.50 -12.52 10.22
C PRO A 126 -4.63 -12.56 8.69
N SER A 127 -4.05 -11.60 8.02
CA SER A 127 -4.27 -11.33 6.60
C SER A 127 -3.05 -10.59 6.02
N PHE A 128 -3.00 -10.42 4.70
CA PHE A 128 -1.90 -9.74 4.04
C PHE A 128 -2.41 -8.58 3.17
N THR A 129 -1.94 -7.37 3.45
CA THR A 129 -2.23 -6.17 2.65
C THR A 129 -0.93 -5.64 2.02
N ASN A 130 -0.91 -5.61 0.69
CA ASN A 130 0.30 -5.32 -0.07
C ASN A 130 0.47 -3.82 -0.38
N VAL A 131 1.64 -3.46 -0.91
CA VAL A 131 2.07 -2.09 -1.24
C VAL A 131 1.03 -1.34 -2.08
N GLY A 132 0.82 -0.06 -1.80
CA GLY A 132 -0.08 0.81 -2.56
C GLY A 132 -1.57 0.48 -2.46
N ALA A 133 -1.95 -0.55 -1.69
CA ALA A 133 -3.34 -0.88 -1.45
C ALA A 133 -4.04 0.20 -0.62
N TYR A 134 -5.34 0.33 -0.79
CA TYR A 134 -6.18 1.23 -0.01
C TYR A 134 -7.34 0.45 0.58
N VAL A 135 -7.52 0.52 1.89
CA VAL A 135 -8.64 -0.10 2.61
C VAL A 135 -9.46 1.00 3.29
N GLY A 136 -10.70 1.16 2.85
CA GLY A 136 -11.62 2.20 3.32
C GLY A 136 -12.19 1.93 4.70
N GLU A 137 -12.78 2.97 5.27
CA GLU A 137 -13.31 3.00 6.65
C GLU A 137 -14.26 1.85 6.97
N ASN A 138 -14.19 1.35 8.21
CA ASN A 138 -15.07 0.32 8.77
C ASN A 138 -15.10 -1.00 7.97
N THR A 139 -14.06 -1.27 7.20
CA THR A 139 -13.89 -2.49 6.41
C THR A 139 -13.24 -3.57 7.27
N MET A 140 -13.67 -4.82 7.11
CA MET A 140 -13.00 -5.98 7.67
C MET A 140 -12.25 -6.74 6.58
N ILE A 141 -10.98 -7.02 6.82
CA ILE A 141 -10.17 -7.96 6.05
C ILE A 141 -10.04 -9.21 6.91
N ASP A 142 -10.80 -10.25 6.54
CA ASP A 142 -10.94 -11.44 7.37
C ASP A 142 -9.78 -12.43 7.19
N THR A 143 -9.81 -13.51 7.95
CA THR A 143 -8.70 -14.44 8.17
C THR A 143 -8.17 -15.05 6.87
N TRP A 144 -6.86 -14.99 6.68
CA TRP A 144 -6.12 -15.49 5.52
C TRP A 144 -6.53 -14.88 4.18
N SER A 145 -7.25 -13.76 4.18
CA SER A 145 -7.49 -13.02 2.94
C SER A 145 -6.27 -12.15 2.57
N THR A 146 -6.20 -11.83 1.29
CA THR A 146 -5.14 -10.98 0.74
C THR A 146 -5.72 -9.79 0.00
N VAL A 147 -5.14 -8.61 0.21
CA VAL A 147 -5.37 -7.40 -0.59
C VAL A 147 -4.10 -7.16 -1.41
N GLY A 148 -4.19 -7.41 -2.70
CA GLY A 148 -3.06 -7.34 -3.61
C GLY A 148 -2.52 -5.93 -3.81
N SER A 149 -1.36 -5.82 -4.43
CA SER A 149 -0.69 -4.53 -4.67
C SER A 149 -1.61 -3.55 -5.39
N CYS A 150 -1.73 -2.34 -4.88
CA CYS A 150 -2.51 -1.26 -5.46
C CYS A 150 -4.04 -1.50 -5.52
N ALA A 151 -4.55 -2.59 -4.97
CA ALA A 151 -5.98 -2.85 -4.91
C ALA A 151 -6.71 -1.79 -4.05
N GLN A 152 -7.93 -1.46 -4.42
CA GLN A 152 -8.72 -0.40 -3.80
C GLN A 152 -10.00 -0.99 -3.20
N ILE A 153 -10.07 -1.04 -1.87
CA ILE A 153 -11.24 -1.53 -1.14
C ILE A 153 -12.02 -0.32 -0.61
N GLY A 154 -13.31 -0.31 -0.84
CA GLY A 154 -14.23 0.75 -0.39
C GLY A 154 -14.46 0.73 1.12
N LYS A 155 -15.41 1.56 1.54
CA LYS A 155 -15.88 1.61 2.94
C LYS A 155 -16.88 0.50 3.22
N ASN A 156 -16.98 0.10 4.50
CA ASN A 156 -17.98 -0.84 4.99
C ASN A 156 -18.01 -2.17 4.22
N CYS A 157 -16.86 -2.62 3.72
CA CYS A 157 -16.71 -3.91 3.06
C CYS A 157 -16.37 -5.00 4.08
N HIS A 158 -16.76 -6.23 3.75
CA HIS A 158 -16.28 -7.42 4.44
C HIS A 158 -15.61 -8.34 3.41
N ILE A 159 -14.31 -8.47 3.48
CA ILE A 159 -13.53 -9.41 2.69
C ILE A 159 -13.48 -10.71 3.49
N SER A 160 -14.30 -11.68 3.08
CA SER A 160 -14.42 -12.96 3.79
C SER A 160 -13.12 -13.75 3.82
N GLY A 161 -12.99 -14.64 4.81
CA GLY A 161 -11.79 -15.45 5.00
C GLY A 161 -11.35 -16.20 3.75
N GLY A 162 -10.05 -16.20 3.49
CA GLY A 162 -9.44 -16.86 2.34
C GLY A 162 -9.65 -16.18 0.98
N VAL A 163 -10.31 -15.03 0.92
CA VAL A 163 -10.52 -14.29 -0.33
C VAL A 163 -9.22 -13.64 -0.79
N GLY A 164 -8.88 -13.81 -2.06
CA GLY A 164 -7.78 -13.11 -2.73
C GLY A 164 -8.28 -11.95 -3.57
N ILE A 165 -8.04 -10.71 -3.14
CA ILE A 165 -8.25 -9.53 -3.99
C ILE A 165 -7.01 -9.34 -4.86
N GLY A 166 -7.19 -9.47 -6.18
CA GLY A 166 -6.10 -9.34 -7.14
C GLY A 166 -5.43 -7.98 -7.08
N GLY A 167 -4.11 -7.98 -7.09
CA GLY A 167 -3.31 -6.76 -7.16
C GLY A 167 -2.71 -6.59 -8.53
N VAL A 168 -2.49 -5.34 -8.93
CA VAL A 168 -1.81 -5.03 -10.19
C VAL A 168 -0.82 -3.90 -9.97
N LEU A 169 0.43 -4.27 -9.74
CA LEU A 169 1.55 -3.34 -9.79
C LEU A 169 2.21 -3.36 -11.17
N GLU A 170 2.38 -4.55 -11.72
CA GLU A 170 2.89 -4.80 -13.07
C GLU A 170 1.90 -5.69 -13.84
N PRO A 171 1.68 -5.40 -15.13
CA PRO A 171 2.19 -4.27 -15.91
C PRO A 171 1.55 -2.94 -15.50
N LEU A 172 2.28 -1.83 -15.67
CA LEU A 172 1.87 -0.48 -15.20
C LEU A 172 0.51 -0.05 -15.72
N GLN A 173 0.18 -0.36 -16.97
CA GLN A 173 -1.06 0.03 -17.62
C GLN A 173 -2.29 -0.75 -17.13
N ALA A 174 -2.10 -1.87 -16.46
CA ALA A 174 -3.23 -2.65 -15.97
C ALA A 174 -3.92 -1.93 -14.79
N ASN A 175 -5.25 -1.97 -14.80
CA ASN A 175 -6.05 -1.35 -13.76
C ASN A 175 -6.07 -2.19 -12.49
N PRO A 176 -5.94 -1.58 -11.31
CA PRO A 176 -6.05 -2.30 -10.04
C PRO A 176 -7.46 -2.84 -9.82
N CYS A 177 -7.58 -3.90 -9.04
CA CYS A 177 -8.86 -4.38 -8.58
C CYS A 177 -9.53 -3.31 -7.70
N ILE A 178 -10.81 -3.08 -7.94
CA ILE A 178 -11.62 -2.07 -7.25
C ILE A 178 -12.86 -2.77 -6.69
N LEU A 179 -12.97 -2.79 -5.38
CA LEU A 179 -14.12 -3.35 -4.67
C LEU A 179 -14.78 -2.25 -3.83
N TYR A 180 -16.04 -1.90 -4.16
CA TYR A 180 -16.77 -0.83 -3.47
C TYR A 180 -17.64 -1.31 -2.33
N THR A 181 -18.30 -2.42 -2.54
CA THR A 181 -19.20 -3.04 -1.59
C THR A 181 -19.05 -4.54 -1.72
N SER A 182 -19.01 -5.22 -0.58
CA SER A 182 -19.10 -6.66 -0.55
C SER A 182 -20.46 -6.99 0.09
N PRO A 183 -21.50 -7.29 -0.71
CA PRO A 183 -22.73 -7.81 -0.14
C PRO A 183 -22.40 -9.15 0.51
N SER A 184 -22.39 -9.17 1.85
CA SER A 184 -22.32 -10.42 2.58
C SER A 184 -23.60 -11.19 2.31
N PRO A 185 -23.56 -12.39 1.74
CA PRO A 185 -24.72 -13.25 1.76
C PRO A 185 -25.05 -13.56 3.22
N ARG A 186 -26.19 -13.12 3.66
CA ARG A 186 -26.78 -13.50 4.96
C ARG A 186 -27.41 -14.87 4.84
#